data_c7b6c4e232877933706054473a1e6d00
#
_entry.id   c7b6c4e232877933706054473a1e6d00
#
_cell.length_a   1.000
_cell.length_b   1.000
_cell.length_c   1.000
_cell.angle_alpha   90.00
_cell.angle_beta   90.00
_cell.angle_gamma   90.00
#
_symmetry.space_group_name_H-M   'P 1'
#
loop_
_entity.id
_entity.type
_entity.pdbx_description
1 polymer ?
#
loop_
_entity_poly.entity_id
_entity_poly.type
_entity_poly.pdbx_seq_one_letter_code
_entity_poly.pdbx_strand_id
1 'polypeptide(L)'
;MQFFDDSLHPENMEKVVITVAPYGPEWMPEDFPEDIPLTMDEQVQKAVDCYEAGATVLHLHVRELDGKGSKRLSKFNELIAGVREAVPDMIIQVGGSISFAPEGEGEAAKWLSDDTRHMLAELTPRPDQVTVAINTTQMNIMELLYPEYLEGTSLACPAIHAAYSEMTVPAGPAWVREHLRRLQASNIQPHFQLTGMHALETLERIVRRGDYMGPLNLTWIGIGGGFDGPNPFNFFNFIHRAPDGCTLTAESLLKNVLPFNTMALAMGLHPRCGNEDTIIDQHGKRFTSVQQIQQTVRVAHELGREIASGKEARAIYRIGQQYHSIEQTLKANGMAPNRQPGEKGVPQRV
;
A
#
# COMPACT_ATOMS: atom_id res chain seq x y z
N MET A 1 2.58 9.70 15.90
CA MET A 1 1.22 10.22 16.20
C MET A 1 1.05 10.38 17.71
N GLN A 2 0.36 11.42 18.12
CA GLN A 2 0.04 11.66 19.53
C GLN A 2 -1.41 11.27 19.79
N PHE A 3 -1.67 10.68 20.96
CA PHE A 3 -3.00 10.31 21.41
C PHE A 3 -3.31 11.07 22.71
N PHE A 4 -4.52 11.59 22.79
CA PHE A 4 -5.12 12.18 23.98
C PHE A 4 -6.09 11.17 24.62
N ASP A 5 -6.59 11.47 25.81
CA ASP A 5 -7.46 10.55 26.56
C ASP A 5 -8.76 10.17 25.80
N ASP A 6 -9.23 11.06 24.92
CA ASP A 6 -10.43 10.89 24.10
C ASP A 6 -10.15 10.55 22.63
N SER A 7 -8.90 10.32 22.23
CA SER A 7 -8.52 10.02 20.85
C SER A 7 -9.15 8.74 20.30
N LEU A 8 -9.48 7.80 21.19
CA LEU A 8 -10.09 6.52 20.79
C LEU A 8 -11.62 6.57 20.76
N HIS A 9 -12.24 7.71 21.04
CA HIS A 9 -13.66 7.89 20.85
C HIS A 9 -13.99 8.02 19.36
N PRO A 10 -14.98 7.28 18.83
CA PRO A 10 -15.27 7.24 17.38
C PRO A 10 -15.52 8.62 16.76
N GLU A 11 -16.16 9.52 17.51
CA GLU A 11 -16.46 10.89 17.07
C GLU A 11 -15.21 11.76 16.87
N ASN A 12 -14.06 11.36 17.43
CA ASN A 12 -12.77 12.05 17.29
C ASN A 12 -11.87 11.39 16.22
N MET A 13 -12.36 10.33 15.55
CA MET A 13 -11.64 9.64 14.51
C MET A 13 -12.12 10.04 13.11
N GLU A 14 -11.22 10.01 12.14
CA GLU A 14 -11.62 10.10 10.74
C GLU A 14 -12.42 8.86 10.32
N LYS A 15 -13.27 9.00 9.30
CA LYS A 15 -13.92 7.84 8.67
C LYS A 15 -12.89 6.86 8.13
N VAL A 16 -13.24 5.59 8.09
CA VAL A 16 -12.33 4.54 7.66
C VAL A 16 -12.17 4.55 6.15
N VAL A 17 -10.94 4.67 5.68
CA VAL A 17 -10.58 4.44 4.28
C VAL A 17 -10.08 3.00 4.17
N ILE A 18 -10.81 2.14 3.44
CA ILE A 18 -10.42 0.75 3.22
C ILE A 18 -9.64 0.66 1.92
N THR A 19 -8.37 0.24 2.01
CA THR A 19 -7.57 -0.14 0.85
C THR A 19 -7.81 -1.62 0.57
N VAL A 20 -8.16 -1.94 -0.68
CA VAL A 20 -8.20 -3.33 -1.15
C VAL A 20 -7.08 -3.59 -2.14
N ALA A 21 -6.37 -4.69 -1.92
CA ALA A 21 -5.43 -5.30 -2.86
C ALA A 21 -6.04 -6.63 -3.33
N PRO A 22 -6.92 -6.62 -4.34
CA PRO A 22 -7.78 -7.77 -4.65
C PRO A 22 -7.02 -8.94 -5.28
N TYR A 23 -5.84 -8.68 -5.77
CA TYR A 23 -4.89 -9.68 -6.30
C TYR A 23 -3.51 -9.06 -6.40
N GLY A 24 -2.50 -9.82 -6.03
CA GLY A 24 -1.08 -9.49 -6.21
C GLY A 24 -0.41 -10.41 -7.22
N PRO A 25 0.87 -10.23 -7.49
CA PRO A 25 1.63 -11.11 -8.35
C PRO A 25 1.90 -12.49 -7.74
N GLU A 26 1.75 -12.64 -6.44
CA GLU A 26 2.12 -13.83 -5.66
C GLU A 26 1.20 -15.03 -5.93
N TRP A 27 -0.11 -14.75 -6.02
CA TRP A 27 -1.11 -15.77 -6.23
C TRP A 27 -1.53 -15.83 -7.69
N MET A 28 -1.55 -17.03 -8.25
CA MET A 28 -2.02 -17.25 -9.61
C MET A 28 -3.56 -17.42 -9.63
N PRO A 29 -4.26 -17.15 -10.75
CA PRO A 29 -5.70 -17.36 -10.82
C PRO A 29 -6.16 -18.75 -10.42
N GLU A 30 -5.36 -19.80 -10.72
CA GLU A 30 -5.64 -21.17 -10.32
C GLU A 30 -5.58 -21.40 -8.78
N ASP A 31 -4.93 -20.54 -8.03
CA ASP A 31 -4.88 -20.64 -6.56
C ASP A 31 -6.21 -20.30 -5.92
N PHE A 32 -6.99 -19.43 -6.57
CA PHE A 32 -8.34 -19.07 -6.10
C PHE A 32 -9.20 -18.59 -7.30
N PRO A 33 -9.65 -19.52 -8.17
CA PRO A 33 -10.33 -19.18 -9.43
C PRO A 33 -11.64 -18.40 -9.24
N GLU A 34 -12.28 -18.55 -8.09
CA GLU A 34 -13.55 -17.88 -7.79
C GLU A 34 -13.36 -16.39 -7.46
N ASP A 35 -12.11 -15.92 -7.21
CA ASP A 35 -11.90 -14.55 -6.78
C ASP A 35 -10.77 -13.83 -7.50
N ILE A 36 -9.70 -14.50 -7.93
CA ILE A 36 -8.57 -13.87 -8.62
C ILE A 36 -8.90 -13.72 -10.11
N PRO A 37 -9.05 -12.47 -10.63
CA PRO A 37 -9.44 -12.23 -12.00
C PRO A 37 -8.29 -12.50 -12.99
N LEU A 38 -8.63 -12.88 -14.22
CA LEU A 38 -7.68 -13.12 -15.29
C LEU A 38 -7.81 -12.08 -16.42
N THR A 39 -9.00 -11.92 -16.97
CA THR A 39 -9.23 -11.01 -18.10
C THR A 39 -9.32 -9.54 -17.62
N MET A 40 -9.17 -8.61 -18.56
CA MET A 40 -9.28 -7.17 -18.25
C MET A 40 -10.66 -6.83 -17.69
N ASP A 41 -11.72 -7.35 -18.30
CA ASP A 41 -13.10 -7.11 -17.86
C ASP A 41 -13.34 -7.66 -16.43
N GLU A 42 -12.80 -8.84 -16.13
CA GLU A 42 -12.87 -9.41 -14.77
C GLU A 42 -12.10 -8.56 -13.75
N GLN A 43 -10.94 -7.99 -14.14
CA GLN A 43 -10.16 -7.10 -13.27
C GLN A 43 -10.93 -5.79 -13.01
N VAL A 44 -11.59 -5.21 -14.01
CA VAL A 44 -12.46 -4.03 -13.83
C VAL A 44 -13.68 -4.38 -12.96
N GLN A 45 -14.36 -5.50 -13.24
CA GLN A 45 -15.52 -5.93 -12.43
C GLN A 45 -15.13 -6.17 -10.97
N LYS A 46 -13.94 -6.75 -10.73
CA LYS A 46 -13.42 -6.94 -9.37
C LYS A 46 -13.27 -5.61 -8.63
N ALA A 47 -12.82 -4.55 -9.30
CA ALA A 47 -12.74 -3.22 -8.71
C ALA A 47 -14.13 -2.68 -8.34
N VAL A 48 -15.13 -2.88 -9.20
CA VAL A 48 -16.54 -2.51 -8.93
C VAL A 48 -17.05 -3.25 -7.70
N ASP A 49 -16.92 -4.58 -7.66
CA ASP A 49 -17.40 -5.41 -6.55
C ASP A 49 -16.77 -5.01 -5.21
N CYS A 50 -15.47 -4.71 -5.23
CA CYS A 50 -14.74 -4.22 -4.06
C CYS A 50 -15.21 -2.84 -3.61
N TYR A 51 -15.49 -1.93 -4.56
CA TYR A 51 -16.00 -0.60 -4.26
C TYR A 51 -17.41 -0.65 -3.63
N GLU A 52 -18.28 -1.45 -4.19
CA GLU A 52 -19.65 -1.68 -3.67
C GLU A 52 -19.63 -2.33 -2.27
N ALA A 53 -18.62 -3.15 -1.98
CA ALA A 53 -18.42 -3.73 -0.65
C ALA A 53 -17.90 -2.74 0.39
N GLY A 54 -17.41 -1.55 -0.01
CA GLY A 54 -16.96 -0.48 0.88
C GLY A 54 -15.48 -0.10 0.77
N ALA A 55 -14.68 -0.72 -0.11
CA ALA A 55 -13.31 -0.29 -0.35
C ALA A 55 -13.27 0.99 -1.19
N THR A 56 -12.46 1.96 -0.81
CA THR A 56 -12.38 3.25 -1.51
C THR A 56 -11.00 3.54 -2.10
N VAL A 57 -10.03 2.67 -1.82
CA VAL A 57 -8.71 2.66 -2.46
C VAL A 57 -8.48 1.29 -3.10
N LEU A 58 -8.19 1.28 -4.38
CA LEU A 58 -7.78 0.08 -5.12
C LEU A 58 -6.26 0.08 -5.26
N HIS A 59 -5.59 -0.84 -4.56
CA HIS A 59 -4.20 -1.18 -4.83
C HIS A 59 -4.18 -2.19 -5.99
N LEU A 60 -3.73 -1.76 -7.14
CA LEU A 60 -3.84 -2.58 -8.34
C LEU A 60 -2.49 -3.05 -8.88
N HIS A 61 -2.48 -4.28 -9.31
CA HIS A 61 -1.57 -4.87 -10.26
C HIS A 61 -2.34 -5.18 -11.54
N VAL A 62 -1.65 -5.58 -12.60
CA VAL A 62 -2.31 -5.99 -13.84
C VAL A 62 -1.74 -7.34 -14.30
N ARG A 63 -2.59 -8.16 -14.91
CA ARG A 63 -2.23 -9.51 -15.34
C ARG A 63 -2.21 -9.66 -16.85
N GLU A 64 -1.37 -10.58 -17.31
CA GLU A 64 -1.40 -11.14 -18.65
C GLU A 64 -2.42 -12.28 -18.74
N LEU A 65 -2.79 -12.69 -19.96
CA LEU A 65 -3.75 -13.77 -20.16
C LEU A 65 -3.26 -15.15 -19.69
N ASP A 66 -1.97 -15.31 -19.43
CA ASP A 66 -1.40 -16.51 -18.81
C ASP A 66 -1.44 -16.49 -17.28
N GLY A 67 -2.12 -15.49 -16.70
CA GLY A 67 -2.30 -15.33 -15.25
C GLY A 67 -1.15 -14.66 -14.52
N LYS A 68 0.01 -14.46 -15.15
CA LYS A 68 1.14 -13.79 -14.52
C LYS A 68 0.95 -12.29 -14.42
N GLY A 69 1.64 -11.67 -13.48
CA GLY A 69 1.69 -10.21 -13.39
C GLY A 69 2.29 -9.59 -14.66
N SER A 70 1.83 -8.40 -15.03
CA SER A 70 2.35 -7.64 -16.18
C SER A 70 3.12 -6.40 -15.73
N LYS A 71 4.15 -6.04 -16.51
CA LYS A 71 4.90 -4.78 -16.38
C LYS A 71 4.61 -3.81 -17.51
N ARG A 72 3.74 -4.17 -18.44
CA ARG A 72 3.45 -3.37 -19.63
C ARG A 72 2.58 -2.17 -19.28
N LEU A 73 3.09 -0.96 -19.51
CA LEU A 73 2.34 0.29 -19.27
C LEU A 73 1.00 0.32 -20.00
N SER A 74 0.93 -0.26 -21.22
CA SER A 74 -0.32 -0.35 -21.97
C SER A 74 -1.41 -1.11 -21.23
N LYS A 75 -1.06 -2.18 -20.53
CA LYS A 75 -2.00 -2.96 -19.72
C LYS A 75 -2.47 -2.20 -18.46
N PHE A 76 -1.55 -1.50 -17.80
CA PHE A 76 -1.93 -0.61 -16.69
C PHE A 76 -2.85 0.51 -17.19
N ASN A 77 -2.53 1.14 -18.32
CA ASN A 77 -3.35 2.22 -18.88
C ASN A 77 -4.78 1.73 -19.22
N GLU A 78 -4.90 0.53 -19.81
CA GLU A 78 -6.18 -0.10 -20.13
C GLU A 78 -7.02 -0.33 -18.87
N LEU A 79 -6.41 -0.95 -17.83
CA LEU A 79 -7.10 -1.22 -16.56
C LEU A 79 -7.49 0.08 -15.83
N ILE A 80 -6.59 1.06 -15.75
CA ILE A 80 -6.87 2.35 -15.11
C ILE A 80 -8.03 3.06 -15.82
N ALA A 81 -8.07 3.03 -17.15
CA ALA A 81 -9.16 3.62 -17.92
C ALA A 81 -10.51 2.96 -17.61
N GLY A 82 -10.57 1.62 -17.62
CA GLY A 82 -11.77 0.86 -17.29
C GLY A 82 -12.25 1.11 -15.85
N VAL A 83 -11.35 1.10 -14.89
CA VAL A 83 -11.70 1.38 -13.48
C VAL A 83 -12.17 2.83 -13.29
N ARG A 84 -11.55 3.81 -13.96
CA ARG A 84 -12.01 5.22 -13.91
C ARG A 84 -13.41 5.41 -14.47
N GLU A 85 -13.75 4.69 -15.53
CA GLU A 85 -15.09 4.71 -16.11
C GLU A 85 -16.13 4.07 -15.18
N ALA A 86 -15.80 2.89 -14.64
CA ALA A 86 -16.73 2.10 -13.83
C ALA A 86 -16.93 2.67 -12.41
N VAL A 87 -15.86 3.14 -11.76
CA VAL A 87 -15.88 3.63 -10.35
C VAL A 87 -15.05 4.92 -10.20
N PRO A 88 -15.54 6.05 -10.73
CA PRO A 88 -14.77 7.30 -10.89
C PRO A 88 -14.29 7.91 -9.56
N ASP A 89 -14.97 7.66 -8.45
CA ASP A 89 -14.62 8.20 -7.14
C ASP A 89 -13.57 7.34 -6.40
N MET A 90 -13.31 6.10 -6.84
CA MET A 90 -12.33 5.21 -6.23
C MET A 90 -10.91 5.75 -6.44
N ILE A 91 -10.10 5.76 -5.38
CA ILE A 91 -8.67 6.11 -5.48
C ILE A 91 -7.95 4.94 -6.14
N ILE A 92 -7.25 5.22 -7.25
CA ILE A 92 -6.42 4.23 -7.94
C ILE A 92 -4.98 4.38 -7.46
N GLN A 93 -4.48 3.36 -6.78
CA GLN A 93 -3.12 3.25 -6.29
C GLN A 93 -2.42 2.10 -7.03
N VAL A 94 -1.41 2.41 -7.82
CA VAL A 94 -0.66 1.38 -8.57
C VAL A 94 0.42 0.78 -7.69
N GLY A 95 0.35 -0.54 -7.51
CA GLY A 95 1.40 -1.35 -6.92
C GLY A 95 2.41 -1.77 -7.99
N GLY A 96 3.57 -1.19 -7.98
CA GLY A 96 4.60 -1.50 -8.98
C GLY A 96 5.99 -1.68 -8.41
N SER A 97 6.12 -1.54 -7.09
CA SER A 97 7.42 -1.62 -6.43
C SER A 97 8.02 -3.02 -6.47
N ILE A 98 7.18 -4.04 -6.46
CA ILE A 98 7.56 -5.45 -6.39
C ILE A 98 6.65 -6.23 -7.32
N SER A 99 7.19 -6.68 -8.46
CA SER A 99 6.46 -7.54 -9.38
C SER A 99 7.43 -8.51 -10.04
N PHE A 100 7.15 -9.80 -9.90
CA PHE A 100 7.88 -10.85 -10.60
C PHE A 100 7.15 -11.17 -11.90
N ALA A 101 7.57 -10.54 -12.98
CA ALA A 101 6.93 -10.65 -14.28
C ALA A 101 7.96 -10.43 -15.42
N PRO A 102 7.68 -10.87 -16.66
CA PRO A 102 8.50 -10.49 -17.79
C PRO A 102 8.39 -8.98 -18.09
N GLU A 103 9.47 -8.35 -18.49
CA GLU A 103 9.48 -6.95 -18.93
C GLU A 103 9.06 -6.80 -20.40
N GLY A 104 9.27 -7.85 -21.20
CA GLY A 104 8.90 -7.90 -22.60
C GLY A 104 8.21 -9.22 -22.95
N GLU A 105 7.57 -9.24 -24.13
CA GLU A 105 6.92 -10.45 -24.63
C GLU A 105 7.94 -11.58 -24.87
N GLY A 106 7.66 -12.76 -24.33
CA GLY A 106 8.54 -13.93 -24.44
C GLY A 106 9.77 -13.95 -23.54
N GLU A 107 9.96 -12.94 -22.69
CA GLU A 107 11.06 -12.91 -21.72
C GLU A 107 10.74 -13.74 -20.46
N ALA A 108 11.81 -14.18 -19.77
CA ALA A 108 11.68 -14.78 -18.46
C ALA A 108 11.20 -13.76 -17.43
N ALA A 109 10.39 -14.21 -16.47
CA ALA A 109 9.97 -13.36 -15.35
C ALA A 109 11.18 -12.95 -14.53
N LYS A 110 11.20 -11.68 -14.12
CA LYS A 110 12.21 -11.09 -13.23
C LYS A 110 11.57 -9.98 -12.40
N TRP A 111 12.21 -9.57 -11.33
CA TRP A 111 11.78 -8.41 -10.56
C TRP A 111 11.84 -7.14 -11.42
N LEU A 112 10.96 -6.17 -11.11
CA LEU A 112 10.98 -4.88 -11.78
C LEU A 112 12.38 -4.27 -11.73
N SER A 113 12.89 -3.85 -12.89
CA SER A 113 14.07 -3.01 -12.97
C SER A 113 13.77 -1.61 -12.43
N ASP A 114 14.81 -0.87 -12.04
CA ASP A 114 14.67 0.52 -11.61
C ASP A 114 14.02 1.40 -12.69
N ASP A 115 14.41 1.21 -13.93
CA ASP A 115 13.87 1.98 -15.06
C ASP A 115 12.38 1.70 -15.27
N THR A 116 11.95 0.44 -15.20
CA THR A 116 10.53 0.09 -15.31
C THR A 116 9.69 0.76 -14.21
N ARG A 117 10.16 0.77 -12.97
CA ARG A 117 9.45 1.47 -11.89
C ARG A 117 9.35 2.97 -12.13
N HIS A 118 10.37 3.60 -12.70
CA HIS A 118 10.32 5.02 -13.08
C HIS A 118 9.26 5.30 -14.14
N MET A 119 9.00 4.37 -15.05
CA MET A 119 7.97 4.50 -16.09
C MET A 119 6.54 4.58 -15.52
N LEU A 120 6.30 4.18 -14.26
CA LEU A 120 4.99 4.34 -13.62
C LEU A 120 4.55 5.83 -13.53
N ALA A 121 5.47 6.76 -13.62
CA ALA A 121 5.17 8.19 -13.74
C ALA A 121 4.60 8.58 -15.12
N GLU A 122 4.63 7.70 -16.11
CA GLU A 122 4.18 7.92 -17.50
C GLU A 122 2.80 7.31 -17.78
N LEU A 123 2.16 6.70 -16.80
CA LEU A 123 0.84 6.08 -16.92
C LEU A 123 -0.23 7.09 -17.39
N THR A 124 -1.03 6.67 -18.37
CA THR A 124 -2.12 7.50 -18.97
C THR A 124 -3.34 6.63 -19.28
N PRO A 125 -4.52 6.85 -18.65
CA PRO A 125 -4.77 7.91 -17.65
C PRO A 125 -3.94 7.72 -16.40
N ARG A 126 -3.55 8.83 -15.78
CA ARG A 126 -2.72 8.79 -14.58
C ARG A 126 -3.48 8.18 -13.39
N PRO A 127 -2.84 7.35 -12.55
CA PRO A 127 -3.40 6.94 -11.27
C PRO A 127 -3.42 8.12 -10.29
N ASP A 128 -4.11 7.97 -9.18
CA ASP A 128 -4.03 8.93 -8.07
C ASP A 128 -2.74 8.77 -7.29
N GLN A 129 -2.32 7.51 -7.08
CA GLN A 129 -1.14 7.17 -6.31
C GLN A 129 -0.31 6.08 -6.99
N VAL A 130 0.98 6.09 -6.68
CA VAL A 130 1.92 4.99 -6.93
C VAL A 130 2.59 4.65 -5.61
N THR A 131 2.68 3.37 -5.26
CA THR A 131 3.38 2.95 -4.05
C THR A 131 4.88 3.07 -4.20
N VAL A 132 5.54 3.55 -3.16
CA VAL A 132 7.00 3.74 -3.11
C VAL A 132 7.54 3.07 -1.85
N ALA A 133 8.17 1.92 -2.03
CA ALA A 133 8.89 1.24 -0.95
C ALA A 133 10.21 1.96 -0.68
N ILE A 134 10.50 2.24 0.59
CA ILE A 134 11.72 2.92 1.02
C ILE A 134 12.57 1.99 1.88
N ASN A 135 13.86 1.91 1.58
CA ASN A 135 14.83 1.06 2.27
C ASN A 135 14.49 -0.44 2.23
N THR A 136 13.72 -0.86 1.26
CA THR A 136 13.39 -2.27 1.06
C THR A 136 14.48 -2.87 0.17
N THR A 137 15.59 -3.28 0.77
CA THR A 137 16.73 -3.83 0.03
C THR A 137 16.64 -5.34 -0.12
N GLN A 138 16.02 -6.01 0.82
CA GLN A 138 15.80 -7.46 0.83
C GLN A 138 14.53 -7.78 1.59
N MET A 139 13.76 -8.74 1.10
CA MET A 139 12.54 -9.20 1.73
C MET A 139 12.35 -10.69 1.44
N ASN A 140 12.01 -11.45 2.47
CA ASN A 140 11.61 -12.84 2.32
C ASN A 140 10.14 -13.00 2.72
N ILE A 141 9.24 -12.85 1.77
CA ILE A 141 7.79 -12.99 2.05
C ILE A 141 7.40 -14.43 2.39
N MET A 142 8.24 -15.42 2.06
CA MET A 142 8.00 -16.82 2.37
C MET A 142 8.20 -17.15 3.85
N GLU A 143 8.85 -16.28 4.62
CA GLU A 143 9.15 -16.53 6.04
C GLU A 143 7.89 -16.70 6.90
N LEU A 144 6.80 -16.01 6.54
CA LEU A 144 5.50 -16.10 7.20
C LEU A 144 4.57 -17.15 6.58
N LEU A 145 4.98 -17.76 5.47
CA LEU A 145 4.18 -18.75 4.75
C LEU A 145 4.55 -20.16 5.21
N TYR A 146 3.76 -20.68 6.14
CA TYR A 146 3.93 -22.05 6.60
C TYR A 146 3.53 -23.07 5.52
N PRO A 147 4.15 -24.27 5.50
CA PRO A 147 3.87 -25.28 4.49
C PRO A 147 2.37 -25.59 4.28
N GLU A 148 1.59 -25.61 5.36
CA GLU A 148 0.15 -25.85 5.31
C GLU A 148 -0.65 -24.78 4.56
N TYR A 149 -0.11 -23.57 4.36
CA TYR A 149 -0.74 -22.51 3.56
C TYR A 149 -0.37 -22.57 2.09
N LEU A 150 0.72 -23.27 1.76
CA LEU A 150 1.26 -23.40 0.41
C LEU A 150 0.68 -24.61 -0.33
N GLU A 151 0.21 -25.63 0.40
CA GLU A 151 -0.30 -26.86 -0.19
C GLU A 151 -1.43 -26.57 -1.19
N GLY A 152 -1.27 -27.05 -2.42
CA GLY A 152 -2.22 -26.84 -3.50
C GLY A 152 -2.19 -25.44 -4.13
N THR A 153 -1.16 -24.63 -3.86
CA THR A 153 -0.98 -23.30 -4.46
C THR A 153 0.27 -23.22 -5.33
N SER A 154 0.33 -22.24 -6.21
CA SER A 154 1.49 -21.95 -7.09
C SER A 154 2.77 -21.67 -6.29
N LEU A 155 2.66 -21.12 -5.07
CA LEU A 155 3.80 -20.85 -4.18
C LEU A 155 4.48 -22.13 -3.66
N ALA A 156 3.82 -23.29 -3.75
CA ALA A 156 4.45 -24.58 -3.46
C ALA A 156 5.40 -25.01 -4.59
N CYS A 157 5.33 -24.39 -5.78
CA CYS A 157 6.27 -24.66 -6.87
C CYS A 157 7.69 -24.19 -6.48
N PRO A 158 8.73 -25.06 -6.51
CA PRO A 158 10.06 -24.70 -6.04
C PRO A 158 10.67 -23.45 -6.71
N ALA A 159 10.39 -23.23 -8.00
CA ALA A 159 10.89 -22.07 -8.74
C ALA A 159 10.24 -20.76 -8.25
N ILE A 160 8.93 -20.78 -8.00
CA ILE A 160 8.19 -19.62 -7.47
C ILE A 160 8.62 -19.37 -6.02
N HIS A 161 8.67 -20.41 -5.20
CA HIS A 161 9.14 -20.31 -3.83
C HIS A 161 10.52 -19.67 -3.72
N ALA A 162 11.49 -20.12 -4.53
CA ALA A 162 12.84 -19.58 -4.54
C ALA A 162 12.86 -18.09 -4.97
N ALA A 163 12.01 -17.70 -5.93
CA ALA A 163 11.93 -16.31 -6.39
C ALA A 163 11.47 -15.34 -5.29
N TYR A 164 10.57 -15.79 -4.40
CA TYR A 164 10.04 -14.97 -3.31
C TYR A 164 10.81 -15.09 -1.99
N SER A 165 11.73 -16.05 -1.88
CA SER A 165 12.51 -16.27 -0.64
C SER A 165 13.64 -15.25 -0.43
N GLU A 166 14.20 -14.72 -1.52
CA GLU A 166 15.31 -13.77 -1.48
C GLU A 166 15.07 -12.58 -2.41
N MET A 167 13.92 -11.94 -2.22
CA MET A 167 13.51 -10.81 -3.03
C MET A 167 14.32 -9.56 -2.68
N THR A 168 14.82 -8.86 -3.69
CA THR A 168 15.49 -7.57 -3.52
C THR A 168 14.75 -6.49 -4.31
N VAL A 169 14.54 -5.35 -3.67
CA VAL A 169 13.95 -4.17 -4.30
C VAL A 169 14.98 -3.04 -4.25
N PRO A 170 15.75 -2.82 -5.32
CA PRO A 170 16.70 -1.73 -5.35
C PRO A 170 15.98 -0.38 -5.20
N ALA A 171 16.27 0.35 -4.14
CA ALA A 171 15.67 1.65 -3.85
C ALA A 171 16.67 2.55 -3.10
N GLY A 172 17.85 2.71 -3.69
CA GLY A 172 18.86 3.60 -3.16
C GLY A 172 18.42 5.08 -3.14
N PRO A 173 19.06 5.96 -2.36
CA PRO A 173 18.64 7.35 -2.19
C PRO A 173 18.53 8.15 -3.51
N ALA A 174 19.40 7.88 -4.46
CA ALA A 174 19.38 8.55 -5.76
C ALA A 174 18.16 8.11 -6.58
N TRP A 175 17.87 6.83 -6.59
CA TRP A 175 16.70 6.27 -7.26
C TRP A 175 15.40 6.81 -6.67
N VAL A 176 15.27 6.83 -5.33
CA VAL A 176 14.08 7.35 -4.65
C VAL A 176 13.85 8.82 -4.99
N ARG A 177 14.88 9.67 -4.95
CA ARG A 177 14.74 11.08 -5.33
C ARG A 177 14.27 11.26 -6.77
N GLU A 178 14.86 10.52 -7.71
CA GLU A 178 14.45 10.59 -9.12
C GLU A 178 13.02 10.10 -9.32
N HIS A 179 12.63 9.02 -8.65
CA HIS A 179 11.27 8.52 -8.74
C HIS A 179 10.25 9.52 -8.20
N LEU A 180 10.49 10.08 -7.03
CA LEU A 180 9.64 11.12 -6.44
C LEU A 180 9.55 12.37 -7.32
N ARG A 181 10.66 12.79 -7.93
CA ARG A 181 10.67 13.90 -8.87
C ARG A 181 9.77 13.65 -10.08
N ARG A 182 9.82 12.44 -10.66
CA ARG A 182 8.97 12.06 -11.80
C ARG A 182 7.51 12.00 -11.42
N LEU A 183 7.17 11.34 -10.31
CA LEU A 183 5.80 11.25 -9.83
C LEU A 183 5.19 12.64 -9.57
N GLN A 184 5.92 13.52 -8.88
CA GLN A 184 5.46 14.89 -8.62
C GLN A 184 5.29 15.69 -9.91
N ALA A 185 6.19 15.55 -10.89
CA ALA A 185 6.07 16.21 -12.20
C ALA A 185 4.83 15.76 -12.99
N SER A 186 4.40 14.51 -12.81
CA SER A 186 3.20 13.94 -13.43
C SER A 186 1.93 14.13 -12.58
N ASN A 187 2.01 14.86 -11.46
CA ASN A 187 0.91 15.01 -10.49
C ASN A 187 0.35 13.66 -10.00
N ILE A 188 1.21 12.68 -9.80
CA ILE A 188 0.91 11.39 -9.17
C ILE A 188 1.43 11.46 -7.73
N GLN A 189 0.57 11.18 -6.78
CA GLN A 189 0.93 11.22 -5.36
C GLN A 189 1.66 9.93 -4.95
N PRO A 190 2.87 9.98 -4.41
CA PRO A 190 3.49 8.80 -3.82
C PRO A 190 2.72 8.34 -2.58
N HIS A 191 2.54 7.04 -2.45
CA HIS A 191 2.08 6.39 -1.23
C HIS A 191 3.24 5.55 -0.68
N PHE A 192 3.72 5.90 0.50
CA PHE A 192 4.95 5.33 1.03
C PHE A 192 4.71 4.01 1.77
N GLN A 193 5.34 2.95 1.30
CA GLN A 193 5.35 1.63 1.94
C GLN A 193 6.59 1.50 2.82
N LEU A 194 6.38 1.34 4.12
CA LEU A 194 7.42 1.42 5.14
C LEU A 194 7.40 0.17 6.02
N THR A 195 8.51 -0.55 6.02
CA THR A 195 8.65 -1.82 6.75
C THR A 195 9.08 -1.64 8.21
N GLY A 196 9.44 -0.44 8.63
CA GLY A 196 9.87 -0.20 10.00
C GLY A 196 10.43 1.20 10.23
N MET A 197 11.00 1.40 11.40
CA MET A 197 11.49 2.70 11.87
C MET A 197 12.58 3.30 10.99
N HIS A 198 13.48 2.50 10.45
CA HIS A 198 14.56 2.96 9.58
C HIS A 198 14.05 3.55 8.26
N ALA A 199 12.95 2.99 7.73
CA ALA A 199 12.29 3.51 6.52
C ALA A 199 11.59 4.84 6.83
N LEU A 200 10.92 4.94 7.99
CA LEU A 200 10.28 6.17 8.44
C LEU A 200 11.30 7.31 8.65
N GLU A 201 12.46 7.02 9.25
CA GLU A 201 13.54 8.01 9.41
C GLU A 201 14.10 8.48 8.05
N THR A 202 14.18 7.59 7.08
CA THR A 202 14.61 7.94 5.72
C THR A 202 13.59 8.85 5.06
N LEU A 203 12.30 8.56 5.18
CA LEU A 203 11.23 9.41 4.68
C LEU A 203 11.28 10.79 5.33
N GLU A 204 11.50 10.88 6.64
CA GLU A 204 11.64 12.17 7.33
C GLU A 204 12.77 13.01 6.72
N ARG A 205 13.92 12.41 6.40
CA ARG A 205 15.03 13.11 5.73
C ARG A 205 14.68 13.59 4.31
N ILE A 206 13.92 12.77 3.55
CA ILE A 206 13.43 13.11 2.21
C ILE A 206 12.56 14.39 2.27
N VAL A 207 11.60 14.42 3.20
CA VAL A 207 10.73 15.59 3.39
C VAL A 207 11.51 16.82 3.84
N ARG A 208 12.41 16.67 4.83
CA ARG A 208 13.22 17.78 5.35
C ARG A 208 14.18 18.40 4.33
N ARG A 209 14.54 17.66 3.29
CA ARG A 209 15.36 18.15 2.18
C ARG A 209 14.54 18.80 1.07
N GLY A 210 13.22 18.61 1.05
CA GLY A 210 12.36 19.06 -0.03
C GLY A 210 12.37 18.15 -1.26
N ASP A 211 12.86 16.91 -1.14
CA ASP A 211 12.81 15.93 -2.22
C ASP A 211 11.35 15.49 -2.48
N TYR A 212 10.49 15.64 -1.48
CA TYR A 212 9.03 15.47 -1.59
C TYR A 212 8.30 16.60 -0.86
N MET A 213 7.31 17.19 -1.53
CA MET A 213 6.47 18.30 -1.01
C MET A 213 4.98 17.98 -1.23
N GLY A 214 4.42 17.19 -0.35
CA GLY A 214 3.01 16.79 -0.41
C GLY A 214 2.52 16.11 0.87
N PRO A 215 1.28 15.63 0.87
CA PRO A 215 0.71 14.87 1.98
C PRO A 215 1.44 13.54 2.19
N LEU A 216 1.63 13.15 3.43
CA LEU A 216 2.19 11.85 3.78
C LEU A 216 1.07 10.82 3.93
N ASN A 217 0.93 9.95 2.94
CA ASN A 217 0.11 8.74 3.02
C ASN A 217 1.06 7.55 3.17
N LEU A 218 0.94 6.85 4.27
CA LEU A 218 1.85 5.81 4.71
C LEU A 218 1.13 4.47 4.81
N THR A 219 1.83 3.40 4.48
CA THR A 219 1.48 2.03 4.88
C THR A 219 2.59 1.48 5.75
N TRP A 220 2.24 1.03 6.96
CA TRP A 220 3.10 0.14 7.72
C TRP A 220 2.94 -1.28 7.21
N ILE A 221 4.05 -1.92 6.85
CA ILE A 221 4.08 -3.27 6.28
C ILE A 221 4.67 -4.23 7.31
N GLY A 222 3.82 -5.02 7.92
CA GLY A 222 4.19 -6.05 8.89
C GLY A 222 4.23 -7.45 8.25
N ILE A 223 5.12 -7.68 7.31
CA ILE A 223 5.21 -8.95 6.57
C ILE A 223 6.44 -9.79 6.91
N GLY A 224 7.36 -9.30 7.73
CA GLY A 224 8.59 -10.02 8.09
C GLY A 224 9.65 -10.02 6.99
N GLY A 225 10.50 -11.04 6.97
CA GLY A 225 11.48 -11.23 5.89
C GLY A 225 12.69 -10.31 5.95
N GLY A 226 13.30 -10.13 7.11
CA GLY A 226 14.47 -9.27 7.31
C GLY A 226 14.13 -7.83 7.69
N PHE A 227 12.85 -7.53 7.90
CA PHE A 227 12.32 -6.26 8.39
C PHE A 227 11.57 -6.44 9.71
N ASP A 228 10.99 -5.35 10.21
CA ASP A 228 10.12 -5.40 11.37
C ASP A 228 8.87 -6.23 11.02
N GLY A 229 8.79 -7.42 11.59
CA GLY A 229 7.70 -8.37 11.32
C GLY A 229 6.38 -7.97 11.99
N PRO A 230 5.33 -8.79 11.80
CA PRO A 230 3.99 -8.55 12.31
C PRO A 230 3.92 -8.74 13.84
N ASN A 231 4.67 -7.94 14.56
CA ASN A 231 4.68 -7.87 16.00
C ASN A 231 3.91 -6.61 16.44
N PRO A 232 2.93 -6.72 17.35
CA PRO A 232 2.18 -5.56 17.84
C PRO A 232 3.05 -4.42 18.38
N PHE A 233 4.16 -4.72 19.04
CA PHE A 233 5.06 -3.67 19.53
C PHE A 233 5.78 -2.93 18.42
N ASN A 234 6.13 -3.59 17.31
CA ASN A 234 6.68 -2.93 16.13
C ASN A 234 5.64 -1.97 15.53
N PHE A 235 4.39 -2.40 15.44
CA PHE A 235 3.29 -1.58 14.94
C PHE A 235 3.05 -0.36 15.84
N PHE A 236 2.93 -0.53 17.16
CA PHE A 236 2.74 0.57 18.09
C PHE A 236 3.91 1.54 18.12
N ASN A 237 5.16 1.04 18.07
CA ASN A 237 6.33 1.89 17.96
C ASN A 237 6.32 2.72 16.67
N PHE A 238 5.91 2.11 15.55
CA PHE A 238 5.79 2.81 14.28
C PHE A 238 4.73 3.93 14.37
N ILE A 239 3.53 3.64 14.89
CA ILE A 239 2.46 4.61 15.09
C ILE A 239 2.94 5.78 15.96
N HIS A 240 3.58 5.47 17.09
CA HIS A 240 4.10 6.49 18.00
C HIS A 240 5.07 7.44 17.30
N ARG A 241 5.86 6.95 16.37
CA ARG A 241 6.89 7.73 15.66
C ARG A 241 6.39 8.40 14.38
N ALA A 242 5.30 7.90 13.81
CA ALA A 242 4.71 8.49 12.60
C ALA A 242 4.31 9.96 12.82
N PRO A 243 4.44 10.83 11.80
CA PRO A 243 4.03 12.22 11.88
C PRO A 243 2.52 12.37 12.23
N ASP A 244 2.17 13.38 13.01
CA ASP A 244 0.79 13.58 13.49
C ASP A 244 -0.19 13.88 12.33
N GLY A 245 0.26 14.51 11.27
CA GLY A 245 -0.57 14.87 10.11
C GLY A 245 -0.50 13.89 8.94
N CYS A 246 0.07 12.69 9.09
CA CYS A 246 0.03 11.66 8.06
C CYS A 246 -1.24 10.81 8.16
N THR A 247 -1.66 10.19 7.06
CA THR A 247 -2.57 9.04 7.10
C THR A 247 -1.75 7.76 7.21
N LEU A 248 -2.24 6.78 7.95
CA LEU A 248 -1.54 5.52 8.15
C LEU A 248 -2.46 4.33 7.91
N THR A 249 -2.04 3.45 7.00
CA THR A 249 -2.68 2.18 6.68
C THR A 249 -1.87 1.04 7.28
N ALA A 250 -2.53 0.02 7.81
CA ALA A 250 -1.89 -1.22 8.25
C ALA A 250 -1.99 -2.27 7.14
N GLU A 251 -0.88 -2.95 6.86
CA GLU A 251 -0.75 -4.07 5.93
C GLU A 251 -0.04 -5.23 6.63
N SER A 252 -0.58 -6.44 6.48
CA SER A 252 0.04 -7.65 7.00
C SER A 252 -0.39 -8.85 6.15
N LEU A 253 0.13 -10.06 6.43
CA LEU A 253 -0.12 -11.25 5.62
C LEU A 253 -0.94 -12.31 6.36
N LEU A 254 -1.69 -13.11 5.60
CA LEU A 254 -2.39 -14.31 6.04
C LEU A 254 -3.29 -14.03 7.27
N LYS A 255 -3.21 -14.88 8.28
CA LYS A 255 -4.00 -14.74 9.51
C LYS A 255 -3.67 -13.49 10.35
N ASN A 256 -2.58 -12.78 10.03
CA ASN A 256 -2.26 -11.51 10.67
C ASN A 256 -3.10 -10.33 10.15
N VAL A 257 -3.70 -10.43 8.95
CA VAL A 257 -4.48 -9.35 8.34
C VAL A 257 -5.60 -8.86 9.28
N LEU A 258 -6.47 -9.75 9.74
CA LEU A 258 -7.59 -9.36 10.60
C LEU A 258 -7.15 -8.77 11.96
N PRO A 259 -6.20 -9.36 12.71
CA PRO A 259 -5.71 -8.77 13.95
C PRO A 259 -5.13 -7.36 13.78
N PHE A 260 -4.25 -7.14 12.81
CA PHE A 260 -3.65 -5.82 12.58
C PHE A 260 -4.66 -4.80 12.05
N ASN A 261 -5.58 -5.21 11.18
CA ASN A 261 -6.67 -4.35 10.74
C ASN A 261 -7.58 -3.94 11.91
N THR A 262 -7.86 -4.88 12.82
CA THR A 262 -8.66 -4.58 14.04
C THR A 262 -7.94 -3.58 14.94
N MET A 263 -6.63 -3.75 15.17
CA MET A 263 -5.83 -2.78 15.93
C MET A 263 -5.80 -1.42 15.23
N ALA A 264 -5.60 -1.37 13.92
CA ALA A 264 -5.62 -0.13 13.15
C ALA A 264 -6.98 0.57 13.26
N LEU A 265 -8.07 -0.15 13.08
CA LEU A 265 -9.42 0.38 13.22
C LEU A 265 -9.67 0.94 14.62
N ALA A 266 -9.29 0.21 15.68
CA ALA A 266 -9.46 0.65 17.07
C ALA A 266 -8.63 1.89 17.41
N MET A 267 -7.55 2.15 16.68
CA MET A 267 -6.65 3.30 16.87
C MET A 267 -6.95 4.47 15.91
N GLY A 268 -8.07 4.46 15.20
CA GLY A 268 -8.40 5.56 14.28
C GLY A 268 -7.67 5.51 12.93
N LEU A 269 -6.93 4.44 12.66
CA LEU A 269 -6.14 4.25 11.43
C LEU A 269 -6.95 3.52 10.34
N HIS A 270 -6.32 3.24 9.21
CA HIS A 270 -6.92 2.65 8.02
C HIS A 270 -6.43 1.21 7.80
N PRO A 271 -7.30 0.29 7.39
CA PRO A 271 -6.93 -1.09 7.08
C PRO A 271 -6.60 -1.30 5.61
N ARG A 272 -5.79 -2.32 5.32
CA ARG A 272 -5.66 -2.92 4.00
C ARG A 272 -6.07 -4.39 4.06
N CYS A 273 -6.79 -4.88 3.05
CA CYS A 273 -7.20 -6.28 2.90
C CYS A 273 -7.25 -6.66 1.41
N GLY A 274 -7.47 -7.94 1.15
CA GLY A 274 -7.58 -8.47 -0.21
C GLY A 274 -6.71 -9.69 -0.44
N ASN A 275 -6.87 -10.30 -1.61
CA ASN A 275 -6.21 -11.58 -1.90
C ASN A 275 -4.71 -11.46 -2.16
N GLU A 276 -4.18 -10.27 -2.40
CA GLU A 276 -2.73 -10.08 -2.39
C GLU A 276 -2.16 -10.42 -1.02
N ASP A 277 -2.83 -10.00 0.04
CA ASP A 277 -2.34 -10.16 1.41
C ASP A 277 -2.73 -11.52 2.02
N THR A 278 -3.90 -12.05 1.66
CA THR A 278 -4.38 -13.36 2.14
C THR A 278 -5.50 -13.91 1.27
N ILE A 279 -5.44 -15.22 1.01
CA ILE A 279 -6.53 -15.97 0.35
C ILE A 279 -7.32 -16.83 1.34
N ILE A 280 -7.05 -16.69 2.65
CA ILE A 280 -7.67 -17.48 3.71
C ILE A 280 -8.20 -16.60 4.85
N ASP A 281 -9.23 -17.08 5.52
CA ASP A 281 -9.73 -16.52 6.77
C ASP A 281 -8.95 -17.01 8.01
N GLN A 282 -9.42 -16.64 9.20
CA GLN A 282 -8.83 -17.04 10.49
C GLN A 282 -8.87 -18.58 10.73
N HIS A 283 -9.72 -19.29 10.02
CA HIS A 283 -9.90 -20.74 10.10
C HIS A 283 -9.15 -21.50 8.99
N GLY A 284 -8.45 -20.78 8.09
CA GLY A 284 -7.74 -21.36 6.94
C GLY A 284 -8.63 -21.69 5.74
N LYS A 285 -9.86 -21.17 5.71
CA LYS A 285 -10.78 -21.36 4.57
C LYS A 285 -10.59 -20.26 3.55
N ARG A 286 -10.80 -20.57 2.25
CA ARG A 286 -10.79 -19.58 1.17
C ARG A 286 -11.73 -18.41 1.51
N PHE A 287 -11.22 -17.20 1.30
CA PHE A 287 -11.87 -15.97 1.73
C PHE A 287 -11.66 -14.87 0.69
N THR A 288 -12.72 -14.51 -0.02
CA THR A 288 -12.65 -13.58 -1.15
C THR A 288 -12.33 -12.16 -0.71
N SER A 289 -11.78 -11.34 -1.61
CA SER A 289 -11.50 -9.92 -1.35
C SER A 289 -12.77 -9.17 -0.89
N VAL A 290 -13.92 -9.44 -1.51
CA VAL A 290 -15.22 -8.86 -1.11
C VAL A 290 -15.59 -9.26 0.32
N GLN A 291 -15.45 -10.55 0.67
CA GLN A 291 -15.72 -11.02 2.04
C GLN A 291 -14.79 -10.37 3.08
N GLN A 292 -13.52 -10.15 2.73
CA GLN A 292 -12.55 -9.47 3.59
C GLN A 292 -12.95 -8.00 3.83
N ILE A 293 -13.38 -7.29 2.78
CA ILE A 293 -13.89 -5.92 2.91
C ILE A 293 -15.12 -5.89 3.81
N GLN A 294 -16.09 -6.76 3.56
CA GLN A 294 -17.32 -6.86 4.37
C GLN A 294 -17.01 -7.18 5.84
N GLN A 295 -16.03 -8.05 6.11
CA GLN A 295 -15.56 -8.31 7.48
C GLN A 295 -14.98 -7.05 8.12
N THR A 296 -14.12 -6.33 7.38
CA THR A 296 -13.50 -5.08 7.84
C THR A 296 -14.55 -4.01 8.13
N VAL A 297 -15.57 -3.87 7.27
CA VAL A 297 -16.72 -2.97 7.48
C VAL A 297 -17.48 -3.33 8.76
N ARG A 298 -17.76 -4.61 8.99
CA ARG A 298 -18.44 -5.04 10.23
C ARG A 298 -17.62 -4.69 11.47
N VAL A 299 -16.31 -4.95 11.46
CA VAL A 299 -15.42 -4.60 12.60
C VAL A 299 -15.40 -3.10 12.82
N ALA A 300 -15.33 -2.29 11.77
CA ALA A 300 -15.37 -0.83 11.87
C ALA A 300 -16.68 -0.34 12.54
N HIS A 301 -17.83 -0.88 12.09
CA HIS A 301 -19.13 -0.52 12.66
C HIS A 301 -19.27 -0.93 14.13
N GLU A 302 -18.77 -2.11 14.53
CA GLU A 302 -18.74 -2.54 15.94
C GLU A 302 -17.90 -1.61 16.82
N LEU A 303 -16.89 -0.96 16.23
CA LEU A 303 -16.08 0.08 16.89
C LEU A 303 -16.71 1.48 16.79
N GLY A 304 -17.93 1.61 16.22
CA GLY A 304 -18.62 2.89 16.05
C GLY A 304 -18.04 3.77 14.93
N ARG A 305 -17.19 3.22 14.05
CA ARG A 305 -16.55 3.97 12.96
C ARG A 305 -17.31 3.85 11.65
N GLU A 306 -17.54 4.97 10.98
CA GLU A 306 -18.14 5.01 9.64
C GLU A 306 -17.09 4.76 8.54
N ILE A 307 -17.53 4.16 7.42
CA ILE A 307 -16.71 3.98 6.22
C ILE A 307 -16.77 5.26 5.37
N ALA A 308 -15.63 5.71 4.90
CA ALA A 308 -15.53 6.86 4.02
C ALA A 308 -16.09 6.51 2.62
N SER A 309 -16.89 7.39 2.04
CA SER A 309 -17.18 7.36 0.61
C SER A 309 -15.91 7.67 -0.21
N GLY A 310 -15.92 7.36 -1.52
CA GLY A 310 -14.78 7.66 -2.37
C GLY A 310 -14.36 9.14 -2.34
N LYS A 311 -15.34 10.07 -2.27
CA LYS A 311 -15.05 11.51 -2.15
C LYS A 311 -14.43 11.87 -0.81
N GLU A 312 -14.93 11.31 0.28
CA GLU A 312 -14.36 11.52 1.61
C GLU A 312 -12.97 10.90 1.72
N ALA A 313 -12.75 9.70 1.18
CA ALA A 313 -11.43 9.06 1.12
C ALA A 313 -10.40 9.93 0.35
N ARG A 314 -10.80 10.52 -0.77
CA ARG A 314 -9.95 11.47 -1.52
C ARG A 314 -9.60 12.71 -0.72
N ALA A 315 -10.52 13.21 0.11
CA ALA A 315 -10.27 14.34 1.01
C ALA A 315 -9.34 13.94 2.17
N ILE A 316 -9.57 12.80 2.82
CA ILE A 316 -8.73 12.26 3.91
C ILE A 316 -7.29 12.04 3.43
N TYR A 317 -7.11 11.42 2.25
CA TYR A 317 -5.79 11.18 1.66
C TYR A 317 -5.21 12.43 0.98
N ARG A 318 -5.95 13.54 0.93
CA ARG A 318 -5.55 14.81 0.31
C ARG A 318 -5.05 14.60 -1.14
N ILE A 319 -5.81 13.78 -1.91
CA ILE A 319 -5.44 13.41 -3.28
C ILE A 319 -5.30 14.65 -4.17
N GLY A 320 -4.18 14.75 -4.87
CA GLY A 320 -3.86 15.85 -5.78
C GLY A 320 -3.33 17.11 -5.10
N GLN A 321 -3.17 17.13 -3.77
CA GLN A 321 -2.56 18.26 -3.08
C GLN A 321 -1.03 18.25 -3.24
N GLN A 322 -0.47 19.42 -3.48
CA GLN A 322 0.97 19.67 -3.48
C GLN A 322 1.27 20.88 -2.59
N TYR A 323 2.41 20.88 -1.94
CA TYR A 323 2.88 21.98 -1.12
C TYR A 323 4.00 22.72 -1.85
N HIS A 324 4.20 24.00 -1.50
CA HIS A 324 5.10 24.88 -2.24
C HIS A 324 6.41 25.20 -1.50
N SER A 325 6.52 24.75 -0.24
CA SER A 325 7.76 24.89 0.54
C SER A 325 7.95 23.75 1.52
N ILE A 326 9.18 23.59 1.99
CA ILE A 326 9.54 22.61 3.02
C ILE A 326 8.76 22.92 4.31
N GLU A 327 8.69 24.18 4.72
CA GLU A 327 8.00 24.62 5.94
C GLU A 327 6.51 24.27 5.88
N GLN A 328 5.87 24.54 4.74
CA GLN A 328 4.47 24.16 4.53
C GLN A 328 4.28 22.65 4.60
N THR A 329 5.19 21.89 4.00
CA THR A 329 5.15 20.43 4.01
C THR A 329 5.30 19.87 5.42
N LEU A 330 6.27 20.36 6.17
CA LEU A 330 6.49 19.92 7.55
C LEU A 330 5.28 20.25 8.43
N LYS A 331 4.77 21.47 8.36
CA LYS A 331 3.60 21.90 9.14
C LYS A 331 2.36 21.09 8.80
N ALA A 332 2.06 20.91 7.52
CA ALA A 332 0.88 20.17 7.06
C ALA A 332 0.90 18.68 7.43
N ASN A 333 2.08 18.12 7.64
CA ASN A 333 2.27 16.74 8.07
C ASN A 333 2.56 16.61 9.59
N GLY A 334 2.37 17.68 10.39
CA GLY A 334 2.56 17.64 11.83
C GLY A 334 4.00 17.37 12.25
N MET A 335 4.96 17.77 11.44
CA MET A 335 6.39 17.58 11.68
C MET A 335 7.01 18.87 12.24
N ALA A 336 7.94 18.73 13.19
CA ALA A 336 8.71 19.87 13.68
C ALA A 336 9.46 20.58 12.54
N PRO A 337 9.61 21.93 12.60
CA PRO A 337 10.33 22.69 11.58
C PRO A 337 11.80 22.27 11.50
N ASN A 338 12.42 22.57 10.35
CA ASN A 338 13.87 22.44 10.23
C ASN A 338 14.57 23.45 11.13
N ARG A 339 15.65 23.01 11.75
CA ARG A 339 16.50 23.92 12.56
C ARG A 339 17.14 24.97 11.67
N GLN A 340 17.12 26.22 12.12
CA GLN A 340 17.81 27.31 11.46
C GLN A 340 19.32 27.29 11.78
N PRO A 341 20.17 27.82 10.91
CA PRO A 341 21.59 27.98 11.22
C PRO A 341 21.81 28.72 12.54
N GLY A 342 22.63 28.17 13.43
CA GLY A 342 22.90 28.75 14.75
C GLY A 342 21.93 28.39 15.87
N GLU A 343 20.76 27.84 15.58
CA GLU A 343 19.84 27.34 16.61
C GLU A 343 20.40 26.11 17.32
N LYS A 344 20.23 26.06 18.62
CA LYS A 344 20.60 24.95 19.50
C LYS A 344 19.36 24.26 20.05
N GLY A 345 19.54 23.01 20.47
CA GLY A 345 18.45 22.24 21.09
C GLY A 345 17.64 21.41 20.08
N VAL A 346 16.55 20.85 20.52
CA VAL A 346 15.65 19.99 19.73
C VAL A 346 14.48 20.84 19.22
N PRO A 347 14.12 20.78 17.90
CA PRO A 347 12.93 21.45 17.40
C PRO A 347 11.69 20.95 18.15
N GLN A 348 10.84 21.89 18.58
CA GLN A 348 9.57 21.54 19.22
C GLN A 348 8.53 21.25 18.14
N ARG A 349 7.63 20.31 18.44
CA ARG A 349 6.43 20.11 17.62
C ARG A 349 5.53 21.32 17.77
N VAL A 350 4.98 21.79 16.66
CA VAL A 350 4.07 22.94 16.60
C VAL A 350 2.64 22.44 16.49
#